data_850ff70bf3a5d22ce616fbf2ec166c10
#
_entry.id   850ff70bf3a5d22ce616fbf2ec166c10
#
_cell.length_a   1.000
_cell.length_b   1.000
_cell.length_c   1.000
_cell.angle_alpha   90.00
_cell.angle_beta   90.00
_cell.angle_gamma   90.00
#
_symmetry.space_group_name_H-M   'P 1'
#
loop_
_entity.id
_entity.type
_entity.pdbx_description
1 polymer ?
#
loop_
_entity_poly.entity_id
_entity_poly.type
_entity_poly.pdbx_seq_one_letter_code
_entity_poly.pdbx_strand_id
1 'polypeptide(L)'
;MDWSRIIDDIERKTDLSVSKEVGCRTQYISDLKSGKSKNPGADFVLKLINRFDLNPNWLLTGEGLMFSSDETKDVATKEQIANIPIIKNKIEKSQEIVLNNQEIIDGHISLSAMFPVPKENLAAFIMNDNSMSGAGFLMQDILFIDTRSCELEDNAYLFVQNEKVYCRLFLFEEISNTVRICAMHNPDIRDVSVLDKIKIPEMESKYKIIGKVLAFLRQNSLF
;
A
#
# COMPACT_ATOMS: atom_id res chain seq x y z
N MET A 1 -23.61 -10.49 -14.69
CA MET A 1 -22.57 -11.53 -14.60
C MET A 1 -23.03 -12.75 -15.40
N ASP A 2 -22.21 -13.29 -16.27
CA ASP A 2 -22.51 -14.46 -17.11
C ASP A 2 -21.85 -15.72 -16.50
N TRP A 3 -22.63 -16.46 -15.74
CA TRP A 3 -22.17 -17.66 -15.05
C TRP A 3 -21.85 -18.82 -16.00
N SER A 4 -22.48 -18.89 -17.20
CA SER A 4 -22.14 -19.89 -18.19
C SER A 4 -20.68 -19.73 -18.62
N ARG A 5 -20.31 -18.53 -19.03
CA ARG A 5 -18.95 -18.20 -19.47
C ARG A 5 -17.92 -18.45 -18.36
N ILE A 6 -18.23 -18.00 -17.13
CA ILE A 6 -17.31 -18.16 -16.00
C ILE A 6 -17.02 -19.64 -15.72
N ILE A 7 -18.05 -20.49 -15.68
CA ILE A 7 -17.89 -21.92 -15.39
C ILE A 7 -17.17 -22.60 -16.55
N ASP A 8 -17.49 -22.28 -17.79
CA ASP A 8 -16.83 -22.85 -18.97
C ASP A 8 -15.33 -22.47 -19.04
N ASP A 9 -14.99 -21.23 -18.70
CA ASP A 9 -13.60 -20.76 -18.66
C ASP A 9 -12.80 -21.45 -17.55
N ILE A 10 -13.39 -21.66 -16.36
CA ILE A 10 -12.77 -22.42 -15.28
C ILE A 10 -12.51 -23.87 -15.71
N GLU A 11 -13.53 -24.56 -16.22
CA GLU A 11 -13.44 -25.97 -16.61
C GLU A 11 -12.44 -26.17 -17.76
N ARG A 12 -12.42 -25.26 -18.73
CA ARG A 12 -11.47 -25.29 -19.84
C ARG A 12 -10.01 -25.08 -19.40
N LYS A 13 -9.77 -24.15 -18.46
CA LYS A 13 -8.41 -23.81 -18.03
C LYS A 13 -7.85 -24.83 -17.06
N THR A 14 -8.67 -25.37 -16.18
CA THR A 14 -8.21 -26.26 -15.09
C THR A 14 -8.36 -27.74 -15.43
N ASP A 15 -9.09 -28.09 -16.48
CA ASP A 15 -9.50 -29.47 -16.82
C ASP A 15 -10.22 -30.19 -15.67
N LEU A 16 -10.87 -29.42 -14.79
CA LEU A 16 -11.58 -29.88 -13.61
C LEU A 16 -13.07 -29.58 -13.70
N SER A 17 -13.91 -30.50 -13.23
CA SER A 17 -15.35 -30.26 -13.14
C SER A 17 -15.71 -29.43 -11.91
N VAL A 18 -16.26 -28.23 -12.13
CA VAL A 18 -16.68 -27.32 -11.07
C VAL A 18 -17.64 -28.00 -10.07
N SER A 19 -18.57 -28.83 -10.56
CA SER A 19 -19.53 -29.52 -9.67
C SER A 19 -18.87 -30.45 -8.68
N LYS A 20 -17.84 -31.19 -9.11
CA LYS A 20 -17.10 -32.14 -8.27
C LYS A 20 -16.21 -31.40 -7.26
N GLU A 21 -15.48 -30.38 -7.75
CA GLU A 21 -14.48 -29.68 -6.95
C GLU A 21 -15.11 -28.81 -5.85
N VAL A 22 -16.27 -28.19 -6.13
CA VAL A 22 -17.00 -27.35 -5.17
C VAL A 22 -17.98 -28.18 -4.31
N GLY A 23 -18.20 -29.46 -4.68
CA GLY A 23 -19.09 -30.35 -3.94
C GLY A 23 -20.56 -29.97 -4.09
N CYS A 24 -20.99 -29.52 -5.28
CA CYS A 24 -22.39 -29.21 -5.55
C CYS A 24 -23.02 -30.16 -6.54
N ARG A 25 -24.38 -30.15 -6.61
CA ARG A 25 -25.10 -30.99 -7.57
C ARG A 25 -24.86 -30.50 -9.00
N THR A 26 -24.63 -31.42 -9.94
CA THR A 26 -24.43 -31.11 -11.36
C THR A 26 -25.60 -30.32 -11.94
N GLN A 27 -26.84 -30.58 -11.48
CA GLN A 27 -28.04 -29.84 -11.86
C GLN A 27 -27.93 -28.36 -11.51
N TYR A 28 -27.34 -28.00 -10.36
CA TYR A 28 -27.15 -26.61 -9.96
C TYR A 28 -26.22 -25.88 -10.93
N ILE A 29 -25.15 -26.50 -11.36
CA ILE A 29 -24.24 -25.94 -12.37
C ILE A 29 -24.96 -25.76 -13.72
N SER A 30 -25.77 -26.74 -14.12
CA SER A 30 -26.59 -26.66 -15.33
C SER A 30 -27.60 -25.51 -15.28
N ASP A 31 -28.22 -25.29 -14.12
CA ASP A 31 -29.18 -24.19 -13.90
C ASP A 31 -28.50 -22.81 -13.91
N LEU A 32 -27.26 -22.71 -13.43
CA LEU A 32 -26.44 -21.49 -13.54
C LEU A 32 -26.03 -21.23 -15.01
N LYS A 33 -25.55 -22.26 -15.71
CA LYS A 33 -25.17 -22.15 -17.14
C LYS A 33 -26.34 -21.80 -18.04
N SER A 34 -27.52 -22.34 -17.78
CA SER A 34 -28.75 -22.04 -18.56
C SER A 34 -29.43 -20.73 -18.17
N GLY A 35 -28.94 -20.03 -17.15
CA GLY A 35 -29.55 -18.79 -16.64
C GLY A 35 -30.84 -18.98 -15.86
N LYS A 36 -31.24 -20.22 -15.56
CA LYS A 36 -32.37 -20.51 -14.66
C LYS A 36 -32.09 -20.02 -13.22
N SER A 37 -30.85 -20.15 -12.77
CA SER A 37 -30.36 -19.55 -11.54
C SER A 37 -29.43 -18.40 -11.90
N LYS A 38 -29.74 -17.18 -11.46
CA LYS A 38 -28.94 -15.99 -11.80
C LYS A 38 -28.01 -15.56 -10.66
N ASN A 39 -28.38 -15.86 -9.42
CA ASN A 39 -27.68 -15.42 -8.23
C ASN A 39 -27.25 -16.63 -7.42
N PRO A 40 -26.02 -17.13 -7.57
CA PRO A 40 -25.50 -18.18 -6.73
C PRO A 40 -25.33 -17.70 -5.29
N GLY A 41 -25.52 -18.58 -4.33
CA GLY A 41 -25.31 -18.27 -2.93
C GLY A 41 -23.86 -17.91 -2.62
N ALA A 42 -23.63 -17.06 -1.63
CA ALA A 42 -22.30 -16.59 -1.25
C ALA A 42 -21.34 -17.75 -0.93
N ASP A 43 -21.82 -18.82 -0.30
CA ASP A 43 -21.02 -20.01 0.02
C ASP A 43 -20.48 -20.71 -1.24
N PHE A 44 -21.28 -20.80 -2.30
CA PHE A 44 -20.83 -21.34 -3.58
C PHE A 44 -19.76 -20.45 -4.23
N VAL A 45 -19.96 -19.13 -4.19
CA VAL A 45 -19.00 -18.15 -4.75
C VAL A 45 -17.67 -18.22 -4.00
N LEU A 46 -17.69 -18.27 -2.66
CA LEU A 46 -16.48 -18.42 -1.85
C LEU A 46 -15.74 -19.74 -2.12
N LYS A 47 -16.46 -20.85 -2.31
CA LYS A 47 -15.86 -22.13 -2.68
C LYS A 47 -15.20 -22.06 -4.06
N LEU A 48 -15.82 -21.38 -5.05
CA LEU A 48 -15.21 -21.16 -6.35
C LEU A 48 -13.92 -20.36 -6.24
N ILE A 49 -13.95 -19.24 -5.53
CA ILE A 49 -12.77 -18.38 -5.33
C ILE A 49 -11.63 -19.19 -4.72
N ASN A 50 -11.89 -19.88 -3.61
CA ASN A 50 -10.85 -20.63 -2.89
C ASN A 50 -10.33 -21.86 -3.63
N ARG A 51 -11.20 -22.56 -4.39
CA ARG A 51 -10.83 -23.81 -5.06
C ARG A 51 -10.09 -23.60 -6.38
N PHE A 52 -10.46 -22.54 -7.12
CA PHE A 52 -9.93 -22.25 -8.43
C PHE A 52 -9.04 -21.01 -8.49
N ASP A 53 -8.72 -20.42 -7.33
CA ASP A 53 -7.89 -19.22 -7.22
C ASP A 53 -8.40 -18.06 -8.10
N LEU A 54 -9.74 -17.84 -8.04
CA LEU A 54 -10.36 -16.75 -8.78
C LEU A 54 -10.10 -15.42 -8.09
N ASN A 55 -9.88 -14.37 -8.90
CA ASN A 55 -9.77 -13.01 -8.39
C ASN A 55 -11.15 -12.48 -7.95
N PRO A 56 -11.35 -12.21 -6.64
CA PRO A 56 -12.63 -11.71 -6.15
C PRO A 56 -13.05 -10.39 -6.77
N ASN A 57 -12.09 -9.50 -7.06
CA ASN A 57 -12.37 -8.21 -7.68
C ASN A 57 -12.89 -8.39 -9.10
N TRP A 58 -12.23 -9.23 -9.91
CA TRP A 58 -12.72 -9.57 -11.24
C TRP A 58 -14.12 -10.18 -11.21
N LEU A 59 -14.38 -11.06 -10.25
CA LEU A 59 -15.70 -11.69 -10.11
C LEU A 59 -16.81 -10.69 -9.75
N LEU A 60 -16.50 -9.59 -9.07
CA LEU A 60 -17.46 -8.57 -8.65
C LEU A 60 -17.61 -7.44 -9.67
N THR A 61 -16.51 -7.00 -10.28
CA THR A 61 -16.48 -5.79 -11.12
C THR A 61 -16.32 -6.10 -12.61
N GLY A 62 -15.82 -7.28 -12.96
CA GLY A 62 -15.39 -7.64 -14.32
C GLY A 62 -14.04 -7.06 -14.73
N GLU A 63 -13.35 -6.34 -13.84
CA GLU A 63 -12.06 -5.71 -14.09
C GLU A 63 -10.89 -6.56 -13.57
N GLY A 64 -9.77 -6.57 -14.30
CA GLY A 64 -8.58 -7.37 -13.99
C GLY A 64 -8.61 -8.76 -14.60
N LEU A 65 -7.73 -9.65 -14.13
CA LEU A 65 -7.64 -11.04 -14.60
C LEU A 65 -8.57 -11.94 -13.80
N MET A 66 -9.14 -12.95 -14.46
CA MET A 66 -10.09 -13.89 -13.87
C MET A 66 -9.47 -14.75 -12.76
N PHE A 67 -8.22 -15.19 -12.95
CA PHE A 67 -7.49 -16.02 -11.98
C PHE A 67 -6.40 -15.20 -11.31
N SER A 68 -6.32 -15.28 -9.97
CA SER A 68 -5.25 -14.61 -9.21
C SER A 68 -3.87 -15.15 -9.60
N SER A 69 -3.78 -16.45 -9.96
CA SER A 69 -2.55 -17.06 -10.49
C SER A 69 -2.13 -16.52 -11.86
N ASP A 70 -3.01 -15.90 -12.64
CA ASP A 70 -2.66 -15.27 -13.92
C ASP A 70 -2.09 -13.86 -13.72
N GLU A 71 -2.54 -13.14 -12.70
CA GLU A 71 -1.86 -11.92 -12.25
C GLU A 71 -0.41 -12.21 -11.85
N THR A 72 -0.15 -13.42 -11.31
CA THR A 72 1.21 -13.87 -11.01
C THR A 72 1.98 -14.43 -12.22
N LYS A 73 1.34 -14.71 -13.36
CA LYS A 73 2.04 -15.25 -14.55
C LYS A 73 2.41 -14.17 -15.56
N ASP A 74 1.65 -13.11 -15.71
CA ASP A 74 2.06 -11.91 -16.47
C ASP A 74 2.92 -10.96 -15.62
N VAL A 75 2.82 -11.07 -14.29
CA VAL A 75 3.78 -10.62 -13.29
C VAL A 75 4.56 -11.85 -12.81
N ALA A 76 4.90 -12.79 -13.74
CA ALA A 76 5.73 -13.94 -13.38
C ALA A 76 7.07 -13.44 -12.89
N THR A 77 7.05 -13.24 -11.59
CA THR A 77 7.97 -13.90 -10.67
C THR A 77 9.37 -14.14 -11.27
N LYS A 78 10.01 -13.12 -11.62
CA LYS A 78 11.14 -12.74 -10.80
C LYS A 78 10.52 -12.11 -9.55
N GLU A 79 10.66 -12.69 -8.38
CA GLU A 79 10.60 -11.95 -7.13
C GLU A 79 11.39 -10.68 -7.39
N GLN A 80 10.69 -9.60 -7.73
CA GLN A 80 11.37 -8.36 -8.02
C GLN A 80 11.74 -7.85 -6.65
N ILE A 81 12.88 -8.33 -6.17
CA ILE A 81 13.58 -7.70 -5.06
C ILE A 81 13.63 -6.21 -5.43
N ALA A 82 12.72 -5.46 -4.85
CA ALA A 82 12.74 -4.02 -5.05
C ALA A 82 13.95 -3.49 -4.32
N ASN A 83 14.88 -2.92 -5.06
CA ASN A 83 16.02 -2.22 -4.49
C ASN A 83 15.55 -0.79 -4.16
N ILE A 84 15.06 -0.60 -2.92
CA ILE A 84 14.42 0.63 -2.46
C ILE A 84 15.51 1.56 -1.90
N PRO A 85 15.66 2.80 -2.42
CA PRO A 85 16.66 3.73 -1.92
C PRO A 85 16.32 4.19 -0.50
N ILE A 86 17.31 4.24 0.38
CA ILE A 86 17.21 4.75 1.75
C ILE A 86 17.61 6.21 1.75
N ILE A 87 16.72 7.09 2.17
CA ILE A 87 16.93 8.54 2.24
C ILE A 87 17.80 8.87 3.45
N LYS A 88 18.80 9.74 3.26
CA LYS A 88 19.66 10.25 4.34
C LYS A 88 18.89 11.05 5.37
N ASN A 89 19.39 11.05 6.60
CA ASN A 89 18.85 11.85 7.69
C ASN A 89 19.14 13.37 7.55
N LYS A 90 20.04 13.75 6.64
CA LYS A 90 20.40 15.12 6.35
C LYS A 90 20.43 15.35 4.85
N ILE A 91 19.71 16.39 4.38
CA ILE A 91 19.65 16.81 2.98
C ILE A 91 19.88 18.32 2.95
N GLU A 92 20.90 18.77 2.21
CA GLU A 92 21.21 20.19 2.08
C GLU A 92 20.11 20.94 1.30
N LYS A 93 19.95 22.25 1.56
CA LYS A 93 18.89 23.05 0.94
C LYS A 93 18.96 23.10 -0.59
N SER A 94 20.16 23.02 -1.14
CA SER A 94 20.42 23.06 -2.60
C SER A 94 20.09 21.74 -3.31
N GLN A 95 19.94 20.64 -2.56
CA GLN A 95 19.72 19.30 -3.13
C GLN A 95 18.27 19.11 -3.51
N GLU A 96 18.01 18.67 -4.74
CA GLU A 96 16.69 18.22 -5.15
C GLU A 96 16.38 16.85 -4.56
N ILE A 97 15.12 16.67 -4.13
CA ILE A 97 14.64 15.37 -3.65
C ILE A 97 14.19 14.55 -4.87
N VAL A 98 15.16 13.92 -5.51
CA VAL A 98 14.93 13.00 -6.62
C VAL A 98 15.58 11.67 -6.26
N LEU A 99 14.81 10.58 -6.30
CA LEU A 99 15.25 9.26 -5.81
C LEU A 99 16.43 8.64 -6.56
N ASN A 100 16.83 9.18 -7.69
CA ASN A 100 18.06 8.79 -8.40
C ASN A 100 19.28 9.66 -8.03
N ASN A 101 19.11 10.66 -7.15
CA ASN A 101 20.22 11.51 -6.69
C ASN A 101 21.01 10.80 -5.58
N GLN A 102 22.22 10.36 -5.89
CA GLN A 102 23.14 9.69 -4.96
C GLN A 102 23.50 10.55 -3.72
N GLU A 103 23.38 11.87 -3.82
CA GLU A 103 23.70 12.78 -2.72
C GLU A 103 22.72 12.66 -1.54
N ILE A 104 21.46 12.29 -1.82
CA ILE A 104 20.43 12.14 -0.79
C ILE A 104 20.18 10.68 -0.38
N ILE A 105 20.85 9.72 -1.02
CA ILE A 105 20.70 8.29 -0.75
C ILE A 105 21.83 7.78 0.13
N ASP A 106 21.48 7.09 1.21
CA ASP A 106 22.43 6.48 2.17
C ASP A 106 22.71 4.99 1.87
N GLY A 107 21.86 4.38 1.06
CA GLY A 107 21.97 2.98 0.69
C GLY A 107 20.69 2.47 0.06
N HIS A 108 20.55 1.15 0.01
CA HIS A 108 19.35 0.52 -0.53
C HIS A 108 18.95 -0.66 0.36
N ILE A 109 17.65 -0.89 0.46
CA ILE A 109 17.07 -2.08 1.07
C ILE A 109 16.45 -2.95 -0.02
N SER A 110 16.81 -4.21 -0.06
CA SER A 110 16.20 -5.20 -0.95
C SER A 110 15.04 -5.86 -0.23
N LEU A 111 13.84 -5.69 -0.74
CA LEU A 111 12.63 -6.24 -0.15
C LEU A 111 11.75 -6.88 -1.23
N SER A 112 11.33 -8.11 -0.98
CA SER A 112 10.27 -8.77 -1.75
C SER A 112 8.92 -8.43 -1.10
N ALA A 113 8.34 -7.30 -1.51
CA ALA A 113 7.04 -6.86 -1.02
C ALA A 113 6.26 -6.15 -2.13
N MET A 114 4.94 -6.27 -2.07
CA MET A 114 4.04 -5.52 -2.95
C MET A 114 3.61 -4.23 -2.23
N PHE A 115 3.96 -3.10 -2.81
CA PHE A 115 3.48 -1.79 -2.38
C PHE A 115 2.46 -1.25 -3.40
N PRO A 116 1.47 -0.46 -2.96
CA PRO A 116 0.45 0.12 -3.84
C PRO A 116 0.98 1.30 -4.69
N VAL A 117 2.30 1.41 -4.81
CA VAL A 117 2.98 2.48 -5.53
C VAL A 117 4.06 1.90 -6.45
N PRO A 118 4.32 2.53 -7.63
CA PRO A 118 5.42 2.15 -8.50
C PRO A 118 6.77 2.25 -7.78
N LYS A 119 7.71 1.38 -8.13
CA LYS A 119 9.04 1.31 -7.47
C LYS A 119 9.83 2.61 -7.56
N GLU A 120 9.72 3.30 -8.67
CA GLU A 120 10.36 4.60 -8.94
C GLU A 120 9.87 5.71 -8.00
N ASN A 121 8.75 5.51 -7.33
CA ASN A 121 8.16 6.42 -6.36
C ASN A 121 8.23 5.90 -4.93
N LEU A 122 8.94 4.80 -4.72
CA LEU A 122 9.09 4.18 -3.41
C LEU A 122 10.47 4.46 -2.83
N ALA A 123 10.51 5.01 -1.63
CA ALA A 123 11.73 5.22 -0.86
C ALA A 123 11.62 4.60 0.52
N ALA A 124 12.75 4.46 1.20
CA ALA A 124 12.82 4.06 2.59
C ALA A 124 13.49 5.15 3.43
N PHE A 125 13.19 5.18 4.72
CA PHE A 125 13.83 6.06 5.70
C PHE A 125 13.97 5.33 7.02
N ILE A 126 15.13 5.43 7.65
CA ILE A 126 15.36 4.83 8.97
C ILE A 126 15.04 5.87 10.04
N MET A 127 14.05 5.59 10.89
CA MET A 127 13.67 6.47 11.98
C MET A 127 14.86 6.77 12.88
N ASN A 128 15.12 8.06 13.12
CA ASN A 128 16.25 8.54 13.89
C ASN A 128 15.86 9.09 15.28
N ASP A 129 14.57 9.10 15.61
CA ASP A 129 14.05 9.52 16.91
C ASP A 129 12.78 8.73 17.31
N ASN A 130 12.28 8.95 18.53
CA ASN A 130 11.07 8.32 19.05
C ASN A 130 9.86 9.28 19.10
N SER A 131 9.91 10.39 18.37
CA SER A 131 8.84 11.41 18.39
C SER A 131 7.50 10.93 17.84
N MET A 132 7.49 9.79 17.16
CA MET A 132 6.31 9.14 16.60
C MET A 132 6.01 7.78 17.23
N SER A 133 6.50 7.54 18.44
CA SER A 133 6.31 6.27 19.16
C SER A 133 4.83 5.98 19.46
N GLY A 134 4.02 6.99 19.69
CA GLY A 134 2.58 6.86 19.85
C GLY A 134 1.85 6.42 18.58
N ALA A 135 2.40 6.76 17.40
CA ALA A 135 1.93 6.25 16.11
C ALA A 135 2.49 4.85 15.79
N GLY A 136 3.28 4.27 16.69
CA GLY A 136 3.91 2.97 16.51
C GLY A 136 5.28 2.99 15.83
N PHE A 137 5.81 4.15 15.43
CA PHE A 137 7.12 4.27 14.79
C PHE A 137 8.20 4.50 15.85
N LEU A 138 9.12 3.56 15.99
CA LEU A 138 10.24 3.65 16.94
C LEU A 138 11.55 3.99 16.22
N MET A 139 12.51 4.46 16.97
CA MET A 139 13.87 4.64 16.46
C MET A 139 14.40 3.32 15.88
N GLN A 140 15.05 3.36 14.72
CA GLN A 140 15.53 2.25 13.89
C GLN A 140 14.43 1.48 13.11
N ASP A 141 13.16 1.83 13.23
CA ASP A 141 12.16 1.31 12.30
C ASP A 141 12.47 1.82 10.88
N ILE A 142 12.23 0.99 9.88
CA ILE A 142 12.34 1.34 8.46
C ILE A 142 10.98 1.75 7.97
N LEU A 143 10.81 3.01 7.60
CA LEU A 143 9.59 3.54 7.00
C LEU A 143 9.65 3.41 5.48
N PHE A 144 8.55 3.02 4.84
CA PHE A 144 8.37 3.02 3.39
C PHE A 144 7.52 4.22 2.98
N ILE A 145 8.00 4.97 2.00
CA ILE A 145 7.52 6.31 1.66
C ILE A 145 7.05 6.33 0.20
N ASP A 146 5.84 6.82 -0.03
CA ASP A 146 5.36 7.21 -1.36
C ASP A 146 5.80 8.65 -1.64
N THR A 147 6.66 8.83 -2.63
CA THR A 147 7.22 10.14 -2.99
C THR A 147 6.44 10.85 -4.09
N ARG A 148 5.32 10.30 -4.53
CA ARG A 148 4.45 10.98 -5.50
C ARG A 148 3.86 12.24 -4.87
N SER A 149 3.71 13.27 -5.69
CA SER A 149 2.87 14.40 -5.32
C SER A 149 1.42 13.93 -5.22
N CYS A 150 0.83 13.97 -4.04
CA CYS A 150 -0.54 13.60 -3.78
C CYS A 150 -1.24 14.70 -2.97
N GLU A 151 -2.56 14.69 -2.98
CA GLU A 151 -3.33 15.52 -2.06
C GLU A 151 -2.92 15.21 -0.64
N LEU A 152 -2.67 16.28 0.13
CA LEU A 152 -2.27 16.17 1.51
C LEU A 152 -3.50 15.86 2.36
N GLU A 153 -3.39 14.84 3.19
CA GLU A 153 -4.42 14.36 4.10
C GLU A 153 -3.83 14.08 5.48
N ASP A 154 -4.67 13.81 6.47
CA ASP A 154 -4.22 13.40 7.79
C ASP A 154 -3.38 12.11 7.70
N ASN A 155 -2.07 12.26 7.82
CA ASN A 155 -1.13 11.14 7.73
C ASN A 155 0.25 11.50 8.30
N ALA A 156 1.13 10.49 8.40
CA ALA A 156 2.54 10.71 8.67
C ALA A 156 3.28 11.04 7.37
N TYR A 157 4.08 12.10 7.41
CA TYR A 157 4.90 12.55 6.27
C TYR A 157 6.36 12.63 6.64
N LEU A 158 7.19 12.31 5.66
CA LEU A 158 8.62 12.59 5.69
C LEU A 158 8.87 13.94 5.02
N PHE A 159 9.63 14.82 5.69
CA PHE A 159 9.93 16.15 5.17
C PHE A 159 11.28 16.66 5.66
N VAL A 160 11.84 17.65 4.95
CA VAL A 160 13.07 18.34 5.32
C VAL A 160 12.74 19.66 5.99
N GLN A 161 13.36 19.91 7.14
CA GLN A 161 13.39 21.21 7.81
C GLN A 161 14.79 21.46 8.36
N ASN A 162 15.36 22.62 8.06
CA ASN A 162 16.72 22.98 8.48
C ASN A 162 17.76 21.90 8.16
N GLU A 163 17.72 21.38 6.92
CA GLU A 163 18.59 20.32 6.40
C GLU A 163 18.44 18.93 7.08
N LYS A 164 17.57 18.79 8.05
CA LYS A 164 17.27 17.51 8.70
C LYS A 164 15.98 16.92 8.17
N VAL A 165 15.95 15.60 8.07
CA VAL A 165 14.77 14.83 7.67
C VAL A 165 14.03 14.41 8.93
N TYR A 166 12.73 14.65 8.94
CA TYR A 166 11.82 14.31 10.03
C TYR A 166 10.63 13.51 9.52
N CYS A 167 10.12 12.62 10.36
CA CYS A 167 8.81 12.00 10.18
C CYS A 167 7.85 12.58 11.24
N ARG A 168 6.72 13.18 10.82
CA ARG A 168 5.71 13.76 11.74
C ARG A 168 4.30 13.51 11.21
N LEU A 169 3.34 13.56 12.11
CA LEU A 169 1.92 13.52 11.78
C LEU A 169 1.48 14.92 11.31
N PHE A 170 0.85 14.98 10.15
CA PHE A 170 0.20 16.19 9.63
C PHE A 170 -1.30 16.01 9.79
N LEU A 171 -1.93 16.98 10.45
CA LEU A 171 -3.38 17.02 10.68
C LEU A 171 -3.94 18.28 10.00
N PHE A 172 -4.79 18.08 9.02
CA PHE A 172 -5.36 19.13 8.19
C PHE A 172 -6.65 19.65 8.78
N GLU A 173 -6.78 20.96 8.88
CA GLU A 173 -7.97 21.66 9.33
C GLU A 173 -8.58 22.42 8.15
N GLU A 174 -9.53 21.82 7.43
CA GLU A 174 -10.15 22.41 6.25
C GLU A 174 -10.75 23.79 6.50
N ILE A 175 -11.49 23.97 7.62
CA ILE A 175 -12.18 25.22 7.93
C ILE A 175 -11.20 26.39 8.09
N SER A 176 -10.05 26.16 8.71
CA SER A 176 -9.03 27.19 8.93
C SER A 176 -7.97 27.25 7.82
N ASN A 177 -8.03 26.33 6.88
CA ASN A 177 -7.01 26.13 5.82
C ASN A 177 -5.59 26.06 6.41
N THR A 178 -5.46 25.29 7.49
CA THR A 178 -4.19 25.11 8.21
C THR A 178 -3.83 23.65 8.36
N VAL A 179 -2.55 23.38 8.55
CA VAL A 179 -2.03 22.07 8.94
C VAL A 179 -1.31 22.18 10.27
N ARG A 180 -1.58 21.25 11.18
CA ARG A 180 -0.79 21.04 12.39
C ARG A 180 0.23 19.96 12.16
N ILE A 181 1.50 20.26 12.42
CA ILE A 181 2.60 19.33 12.36
C ILE A 181 2.88 18.86 13.78
N CYS A 182 2.73 17.56 14.02
CA CYS A 182 2.67 17.02 15.36
C CYS A 182 3.68 15.89 15.56
N ALA A 183 4.26 15.82 16.77
CA ALA A 183 4.85 14.62 17.31
C ALA A 183 3.77 13.83 18.07
N MET A 184 3.86 12.51 18.03
CA MET A 184 2.91 11.62 18.69
C MET A 184 3.67 10.64 19.59
N HIS A 185 3.76 10.99 20.87
CA HIS A 185 4.44 10.17 21.89
C HIS A 185 3.48 9.17 22.56
N ASN A 186 2.17 9.42 22.48
CA ASN A 186 1.12 8.62 23.06
C ASN A 186 0.18 8.10 21.95
N PRO A 187 -0.39 6.89 22.03
CA PRO A 187 -1.33 6.38 21.02
C PRO A 187 -2.66 7.15 20.94
N ASP A 188 -3.01 8.01 21.90
CA ASP A 188 -4.19 8.88 21.80
C ASP A 188 -3.90 10.07 20.87
N ILE A 189 -4.56 10.12 19.71
CA ILE A 189 -4.40 11.20 18.74
C ILE A 189 -4.79 12.58 19.29
N ARG A 190 -5.56 12.62 20.39
CA ARG A 190 -5.91 13.85 21.08
C ARG A 190 -4.76 14.40 21.94
N ASP A 191 -3.77 13.56 22.25
CA ASP A 191 -2.59 13.90 23.05
C ASP A 191 -1.35 14.05 22.17
N VAL A 192 -1.49 14.72 21.02
CA VAL A 192 -0.37 15.02 20.13
C VAL A 192 0.31 16.32 20.54
N SER A 193 1.64 16.31 20.51
CA SER A 193 2.43 17.52 20.71
C SER A 193 2.48 18.33 19.41
N VAL A 194 1.72 19.42 19.33
CA VAL A 194 1.75 20.32 18.16
C VAL A 194 3.08 21.07 18.15
N LEU A 195 3.90 20.79 17.13
CA LEU A 195 5.20 21.43 16.93
C LEU A 195 5.07 22.70 16.12
N ASP A 196 4.13 22.75 15.20
CA ASP A 196 3.85 23.89 14.34
C ASP A 196 2.39 23.89 13.85
N LYS A 197 1.89 25.09 13.56
CA LYS A 197 0.61 25.30 12.88
C LYS A 197 0.80 26.35 11.79
N ILE A 198 0.57 25.96 10.55
CA ILE A 198 0.88 26.79 9.37
C ILE A 198 -0.29 26.77 8.39
N LYS A 199 -0.47 27.85 7.63
CA LYS A 199 -1.43 27.86 6.52
C LYS A 199 -0.94 26.98 5.39
N ILE A 200 -1.85 26.24 4.76
CA ILE A 200 -1.51 25.29 3.68
C ILE A 200 -0.70 25.98 2.55
N PRO A 201 -1.04 27.20 2.05
CA PRO A 201 -0.27 27.86 1.00
C PRO A 201 1.17 28.23 1.40
N GLU A 202 1.46 28.34 2.69
CA GLU A 202 2.79 28.70 3.20
C GLU A 202 3.66 27.48 3.50
N MET A 203 3.05 26.28 3.49
CA MET A 203 3.67 25.03 3.92
C MET A 203 4.89 24.67 3.03
N GLU A 204 4.76 24.75 1.71
CA GLU A 204 5.83 24.41 0.77
C GLU A 204 7.05 25.29 0.90
N SER A 205 6.89 26.56 1.31
CA SER A 205 8.02 27.47 1.54
C SER A 205 8.82 27.13 2.79
N LYS A 206 8.16 26.49 3.79
CA LYS A 206 8.76 26.18 5.09
C LYS A 206 9.21 24.73 5.20
N TYR A 207 8.48 23.80 4.59
CA TYR A 207 8.70 22.37 4.68
C TYR A 207 8.82 21.78 3.28
N LYS A 208 9.94 21.14 3.00
CA LYS A 208 10.13 20.39 1.77
C LYS A 208 9.65 18.95 2.00
N ILE A 209 8.42 18.65 1.60
CA ILE A 209 7.82 17.31 1.77
C ILE A 209 8.54 16.34 0.82
N ILE A 210 8.94 15.19 1.36
CA ILE A 210 9.52 14.08 0.61
C ILE A 210 8.42 13.11 0.17
N GLY A 211 7.50 12.78 1.06
CA GLY A 211 6.40 11.89 0.74
C GLY A 211 5.62 11.41 1.96
N LYS A 212 4.59 10.62 1.69
CA LYS A 212 3.67 10.03 2.66
C LYS A 212 4.18 8.66 3.13
N VAL A 213 4.10 8.39 4.43
CA VAL A 213 4.42 7.07 4.99
C VAL A 213 3.31 6.08 4.63
N LEU A 214 3.69 4.96 4.03
CA LEU A 214 2.79 3.86 3.64
C LEU A 214 2.76 2.74 4.67
N ALA A 215 3.94 2.38 5.15
CA ALA A 215 4.15 1.23 6.03
C ALA A 215 5.49 1.37 6.76
N PHE A 216 5.71 0.50 7.73
CA PHE A 216 7.01 0.38 8.38
C PHE A 216 7.38 -1.08 8.64
N LEU A 217 8.68 -1.33 8.75
CA LEU A 217 9.25 -2.61 9.13
C LEU A 217 10.08 -2.41 10.40
N ARG A 218 9.77 -3.20 11.42
CA ARG A 218 10.58 -3.26 12.64
C ARG A 218 11.58 -4.40 12.54
N GLN A 219 12.85 -4.07 12.64
CA GLN A 219 13.87 -5.09 12.84
C GLN A 219 13.75 -5.59 14.28
N ASN A 220 13.08 -6.74 14.46
CA ASN A 220 13.21 -7.44 15.73
C ASN A 220 14.68 -7.88 15.85
N SER A 221 15.43 -7.22 16.70
CA SER A 221 16.72 -7.74 17.12
C SER A 221 16.45 -9.10 17.78
N LEU A 222 16.73 -10.15 17.03
CA LEU A 222 16.87 -11.49 17.61
C LEU A 222 18.13 -11.45 18.50
N PHE A 223 17.89 -11.16 19.78
CA PHE A 223 18.84 -11.44 20.86
C PHE A 223 18.22 -12.48 21.78
#